data_8e5f89612c678f091dcb7fc989c14d1f
#
_entry.id   8e5f89612c678f091dcb7fc989c14d1f
#
_cell.length_a   1.000
_cell.length_b   1.000
_cell.length_c   1.000
_cell.angle_alpha   90.00
_cell.angle_beta   90.00
_cell.angle_gamma   90.00
#
_symmetry.space_group_name_H-M   'P 1'
#
loop_
_entity.id
_entity.type
_entity.pdbx_description
1 polymer ?
#
loop_
_entity_poly.entity_id
_entity_poly.type
_entity_poly.pdbx_seq_one_letter_code
_entity_poly.pdbx_strand_id
1 'polypeptide(L)'
;MKKANKKSVYFGLTNDIIFGWIMKSEENCLAIIRAILPELNITNIVHKEIQHDITPVTSTRGVRFDAVVQDDQKRYYDIEMQVENTSDLGKRARYYQSQIDNETLMKGQTFHKLKESFDILLSTFDPFSYGLRRYQFHQYEDSIRDLRLDTHSHELFINSKGTKGEISNGLAGIIDVMNQKPNQANPLASKLMKEIAYYNQDSEKRRKLMDYEARLLDERSIGEEKGRQEEGNRNVRNIIIAFKANKAETSYIFQFLKLRT
;
A
#
# COMPACT_ATOMS: atom_id res chain seq x y z
N MET A 1 -18.08 41.36 6.61
CA MET A 1 -17.32 40.12 6.88
C MET A 1 -17.37 39.22 5.63
N LYS A 2 -16.26 39.10 4.88
CA LYS A 2 -16.17 38.19 3.74
C LYS A 2 -16.12 36.77 4.28
N LYS A 3 -17.15 35.95 4.01
CA LYS A 3 -17.12 34.50 4.24
C LYS A 3 -15.93 33.94 3.43
N ALA A 4 -14.90 33.47 4.13
CA ALA A 4 -13.85 32.71 3.49
C ALA A 4 -14.51 31.51 2.82
N ASN A 5 -14.41 31.46 1.49
CA ASN A 5 -14.88 30.34 0.68
C ASN A 5 -13.97 29.14 1.04
N LYS A 6 -14.40 28.31 2.02
CA LYS A 6 -13.73 27.05 2.31
C LYS A 6 -13.80 26.23 1.01
N LYS A 7 -12.69 26.18 0.24
CA LYS A 7 -12.58 25.24 -0.88
C LYS A 7 -12.99 23.88 -0.37
N SER A 8 -14.06 23.36 -0.93
CA SER A 8 -14.54 22.03 -0.57
C SER A 8 -13.45 21.01 -0.91
N VAL A 9 -13.04 20.20 0.06
CA VAL A 9 -12.06 19.12 -0.14
C VAL A 9 -12.59 18.18 -1.22
N TYR A 10 -11.75 17.84 -2.20
CA TYR A 10 -12.03 16.88 -3.25
C TYR A 10 -11.24 15.60 -2.99
N PHE A 11 -11.93 14.48 -2.92
CA PHE A 11 -11.35 13.16 -2.70
C PHE A 11 -11.11 12.47 -4.05
N GLY A 12 -9.85 12.13 -4.33
CA GLY A 12 -9.44 11.46 -5.56
C GLY A 12 -9.40 9.93 -5.42
N LEU A 13 -8.92 9.26 -6.46
CA LEU A 13 -8.75 7.80 -6.49
C LEU A 13 -7.83 7.27 -5.38
N THR A 14 -6.90 8.09 -4.91
CA THR A 14 -5.93 7.75 -3.84
C THR A 14 -6.52 7.78 -2.43
N ASN A 15 -7.80 8.11 -2.28
CA ASN A 15 -8.52 7.96 -1.02
C ASN A 15 -9.07 6.52 -0.92
N ASP A 16 -8.83 5.84 0.19
CA ASP A 16 -9.17 4.42 0.40
C ASP A 16 -10.65 4.10 0.15
N ILE A 17 -11.55 5.00 0.58
CA ILE A 17 -12.99 4.80 0.38
C ILE A 17 -13.36 4.94 -1.10
N ILE A 18 -12.83 5.97 -1.78
CA ILE A 18 -13.03 6.16 -3.22
C ILE A 18 -12.50 4.96 -3.99
N PHE A 19 -11.26 4.53 -3.68
CA PHE A 19 -10.65 3.37 -4.31
C PHE A 19 -11.53 2.11 -4.12
N GLY A 20 -11.94 1.83 -2.88
CA GLY A 20 -12.83 0.72 -2.58
C GLY A 20 -14.17 0.80 -3.35
N TRP A 21 -14.76 1.98 -3.49
CA TRP A 21 -16.00 2.13 -4.27
C TRP A 21 -15.81 1.92 -5.77
N ILE A 22 -14.69 2.39 -6.32
CA ILE A 22 -14.32 2.14 -7.73
C ILE A 22 -14.10 0.64 -7.95
N MET A 23 -13.38 -0.03 -7.06
CA MET A 23 -13.08 -1.47 -7.18
C MET A 23 -14.30 -2.36 -6.92
N LYS A 24 -15.35 -1.86 -6.28
CA LYS A 24 -16.65 -2.57 -6.16
C LYS A 24 -17.34 -2.79 -7.50
N SER A 25 -17.12 -1.92 -8.48
CA SER A 25 -17.60 -2.13 -9.84
C SER A 25 -16.74 -3.19 -10.53
N GLU A 26 -17.35 -4.30 -10.95
CA GLU A 26 -16.66 -5.37 -11.68
C GLU A 26 -16.08 -4.84 -13.00
N GLU A 27 -16.84 -4.00 -13.70
CA GLU A 27 -16.39 -3.37 -14.94
C GLU A 27 -15.16 -2.49 -14.74
N ASN A 28 -15.14 -1.67 -13.68
CA ASN A 28 -13.98 -0.83 -13.36
C ASN A 28 -12.78 -1.68 -12.93
N CYS A 29 -12.99 -2.67 -12.08
CA CYS A 29 -11.97 -3.57 -11.62
C CYS A 29 -11.31 -4.29 -12.79
N LEU A 30 -12.10 -4.88 -13.68
CA LEU A 30 -11.61 -5.55 -14.89
C LEU A 30 -10.84 -4.58 -15.81
N ALA A 31 -11.37 -3.36 -16.01
CA ALA A 31 -10.73 -2.36 -16.84
C ALA A 31 -9.37 -1.90 -16.26
N ILE A 32 -9.28 -1.76 -14.93
CA ILE A 32 -8.05 -1.39 -14.22
C ILE A 32 -7.00 -2.51 -14.37
N ILE A 33 -7.37 -3.77 -14.13
CA ILE A 33 -6.44 -4.90 -14.25
C ILE A 33 -5.93 -5.02 -15.70
N ARG A 34 -6.81 -4.96 -16.70
CA ARG A 34 -6.43 -4.97 -18.12
C ARG A 34 -5.53 -3.81 -18.52
N ALA A 35 -5.72 -2.65 -17.91
CA ALA A 35 -4.86 -1.49 -18.17
C ALA A 35 -3.44 -1.67 -17.62
N ILE A 36 -3.31 -2.32 -16.45
CA ILE A 36 -2.04 -2.59 -15.78
C ILE A 36 -1.29 -3.75 -16.44
N LEU A 37 -2.04 -4.79 -16.83
CA LEU A 37 -1.55 -6.06 -17.38
C LEU A 37 -2.15 -6.32 -18.78
N PRO A 38 -1.87 -5.46 -19.78
CA PRO A 38 -2.45 -5.58 -21.12
C PRO A 38 -1.98 -6.84 -21.84
N GLU A 39 -0.88 -7.44 -21.39
CA GLU A 39 -0.34 -8.72 -21.89
C GLU A 39 -1.20 -9.93 -21.51
N LEU A 40 -2.04 -9.80 -20.47
CA LEU A 40 -2.92 -10.87 -20.02
C LEU A 40 -4.28 -10.77 -20.71
N ASN A 41 -4.72 -11.88 -21.30
CA ASN A 41 -6.06 -11.97 -21.87
C ASN A 41 -7.09 -12.32 -20.78
N ILE A 42 -7.53 -11.30 -20.03
CA ILE A 42 -8.51 -11.44 -18.94
C ILE A 42 -9.89 -11.14 -19.52
N THR A 43 -10.83 -12.10 -19.48
CA THR A 43 -12.17 -11.89 -20.03
C THR A 43 -13.18 -11.51 -18.94
N ASN A 44 -13.14 -12.16 -17.78
CA ASN A 44 -14.07 -11.95 -16.69
C ASN A 44 -13.38 -11.99 -15.32
N ILE A 45 -14.04 -11.40 -14.33
CA ILE A 45 -13.76 -11.58 -12.90
C ILE A 45 -14.75 -12.61 -12.38
N VAL A 46 -14.24 -13.66 -11.72
CA VAL A 46 -15.08 -14.73 -11.15
C VAL A 46 -15.26 -14.61 -9.65
N HIS A 47 -14.31 -13.95 -8.96
CA HIS A 47 -14.40 -13.67 -7.54
C HIS A 47 -13.74 -12.34 -7.23
N LYS A 48 -14.28 -11.62 -6.23
CA LYS A 48 -13.76 -10.33 -5.82
C LYS A 48 -14.14 -10.04 -4.38
N GLU A 49 -13.14 -9.66 -3.59
CA GLU A 49 -13.31 -9.18 -2.21
C GLU A 49 -12.66 -7.80 -2.07
N ILE A 50 -13.38 -6.86 -1.49
CA ILE A 50 -12.92 -5.48 -1.28
C ILE A 50 -12.78 -5.27 0.23
N GLN A 51 -11.64 -4.72 0.65
CA GLN A 51 -11.27 -4.56 2.05
C GLN A 51 -11.31 -5.90 2.81
N HIS A 52 -10.65 -6.90 2.23
CA HIS A 52 -10.58 -8.27 2.76
C HIS A 52 -9.55 -8.37 3.89
N ASP A 53 -10.02 -8.74 5.08
CA ASP A 53 -9.17 -8.91 6.27
C ASP A 53 -8.78 -10.38 6.44
N ILE A 54 -7.47 -10.66 6.40
CA ILE A 54 -6.92 -11.98 6.74
C ILE A 54 -6.24 -11.92 8.10
N THR A 55 -6.71 -12.71 9.04
CA THR A 55 -6.07 -12.91 10.33
C THR A 55 -5.73 -14.40 10.50
N PRO A 56 -4.57 -14.85 10.04
CA PRO A 56 -4.28 -16.28 9.89
C PRO A 56 -4.20 -17.02 11.23
N VAL A 57 -3.57 -16.40 12.23
CA VAL A 57 -3.41 -16.93 13.60
C VAL A 57 -3.31 -15.77 14.57
N THR A 58 -3.80 -15.92 15.79
CA THR A 58 -3.80 -14.88 16.82
C THR A 58 -2.43 -14.28 17.16
N SER A 59 -1.33 -14.94 16.81
CA SER A 59 0.04 -14.48 17.07
C SER A 59 0.74 -13.87 15.84
N THR A 60 0.11 -13.90 14.66
CA THR A 60 0.69 -13.34 13.42
C THR A 60 0.04 -12.02 13.04
N ARG A 61 0.78 -11.20 12.30
CA ARG A 61 0.25 -9.94 11.79
C ARG A 61 -0.84 -10.24 10.76
N GLY A 62 -2.05 -9.75 11.00
CA GLY A 62 -3.11 -9.74 9.99
C GLY A 62 -2.76 -8.80 8.84
N VAL A 63 -3.33 -9.05 7.67
CA VAL A 63 -3.31 -8.18 6.50
C VAL A 63 -4.71 -7.76 6.15
N ARG A 64 -4.84 -6.55 5.65
CA ARG A 64 -6.05 -6.06 5.02
C ARG A 64 -5.72 -5.71 3.60
N PHE A 65 -6.31 -6.44 2.69
CA PHE A 65 -6.22 -6.18 1.26
C PHE A 65 -7.24 -5.12 0.84
N ASP A 66 -6.83 -4.19 -0.01
CA ASP A 66 -7.77 -3.22 -0.57
C ASP A 66 -8.70 -3.89 -1.57
N ALA A 67 -8.16 -4.69 -2.48
CA ALA A 67 -8.95 -5.49 -3.42
C ALA A 67 -8.25 -6.80 -3.79
N VAL A 68 -8.84 -7.93 -3.46
CA VAL A 68 -8.43 -9.26 -3.96
C VAL A 68 -9.41 -9.70 -5.04
N VAL A 69 -8.87 -10.11 -6.18
CA VAL A 69 -9.66 -10.44 -7.38
C VAL A 69 -9.17 -11.75 -7.97
N GLN A 70 -10.10 -12.58 -8.44
CA GLN A 70 -9.79 -13.76 -9.22
C GLN A 70 -10.44 -13.67 -10.60
N ASP A 71 -9.66 -13.96 -11.64
CA ASP A 71 -10.14 -13.99 -13.02
C ASP A 71 -10.66 -15.38 -13.45
N ASP A 72 -11.18 -15.45 -14.66
CA ASP A 72 -11.70 -16.67 -15.29
C ASP A 72 -10.63 -17.75 -15.56
N GLN A 73 -9.34 -17.39 -15.52
CA GLN A 73 -8.23 -18.35 -15.61
C GLN A 73 -7.71 -18.75 -14.21
N LYS A 74 -8.42 -18.32 -13.15
CA LYS A 74 -8.10 -18.60 -11.75
C LYS A 74 -6.79 -17.96 -11.26
N ARG A 75 -6.34 -16.87 -11.89
CA ARG A 75 -5.24 -16.05 -11.42
C ARG A 75 -5.74 -15.09 -10.36
N TYR A 76 -4.91 -14.81 -9.36
CA TYR A 76 -5.22 -13.89 -8.28
C TYR A 76 -4.51 -12.55 -8.46
N TYR A 77 -5.20 -11.49 -8.11
CA TYR A 77 -4.70 -10.12 -8.16
C TYR A 77 -4.97 -9.48 -6.81
N ASP A 78 -3.92 -9.07 -6.13
CA ASP A 78 -3.98 -8.14 -5.01
C ASP A 78 -3.70 -6.74 -5.55
N ILE A 79 -4.60 -5.80 -5.30
CA ILE A 79 -4.47 -4.43 -5.82
C ILE A 79 -4.59 -3.46 -4.65
N GLU A 80 -3.46 -2.83 -4.33
CA GLU A 80 -3.28 -1.97 -3.18
C GLU A 80 -3.03 -0.51 -3.59
N MET A 81 -3.62 0.45 -2.87
CA MET A 81 -3.33 1.88 -3.01
C MET A 81 -2.36 2.33 -1.93
N GLN A 82 -1.14 2.71 -2.32
CA GLN A 82 -0.09 3.11 -1.40
C GLN A 82 0.21 4.60 -1.50
N VAL A 83 -0.15 5.35 -0.47
CA VAL A 83 0.01 6.80 -0.41
C VAL A 83 1.29 7.21 0.33
N GLU A 84 1.71 6.44 1.33
CA GLU A 84 2.89 6.71 2.14
C GLU A 84 4.06 5.81 1.75
N ASN A 85 5.25 6.40 1.61
CA ASN A 85 6.46 5.63 1.33
C ASN A 85 6.98 5.01 2.63
N THR A 86 6.70 3.72 2.81
CA THR A 86 7.33 2.91 3.84
C THR A 86 8.53 2.19 3.21
N SER A 87 9.68 2.17 3.90
CA SER A 87 10.93 1.60 3.37
C SER A 87 10.92 0.06 3.23
N ASP A 88 9.78 -0.58 3.45
CA ASP A 88 9.61 -2.03 3.54
C ASP A 88 8.65 -2.64 2.48
N LEU A 89 8.39 -1.90 1.40
CA LEU A 89 7.41 -2.30 0.37
C LEU A 89 7.66 -3.71 -0.19
N GLY A 90 8.91 -4.08 -0.50
CA GLY A 90 9.23 -5.43 -0.99
C GLY A 90 8.98 -6.53 0.06
N LYS A 91 9.17 -6.23 1.37
CA LYS A 91 8.84 -7.18 2.43
C LYS A 91 7.32 -7.30 2.61
N ARG A 92 6.60 -6.20 2.42
CA ARG A 92 5.15 -6.16 2.47
C ARG A 92 4.56 -6.97 1.33
N ALA A 93 5.00 -6.74 0.08
CA ALA A 93 4.58 -7.50 -1.09
C ALA A 93 4.77 -9.01 -0.87
N ARG A 94 5.97 -9.43 -0.44
CA ARG A 94 6.24 -10.84 -0.11
C ARG A 94 5.30 -11.40 0.96
N TYR A 95 4.98 -10.61 1.98
CA TYR A 95 4.09 -11.05 3.05
C TYR A 95 2.65 -11.20 2.57
N TYR A 96 2.16 -10.26 1.76
CA TYR A 96 0.83 -10.29 1.18
C TYR A 96 0.68 -11.48 0.24
N GLN A 97 1.66 -11.71 -0.64
CA GLN A 97 1.70 -12.89 -1.50
C GLN A 97 1.57 -14.19 -0.71
N SER A 98 2.30 -14.31 0.42
CA SER A 98 2.23 -15.51 1.26
C SER A 98 0.85 -15.73 1.88
N GLN A 99 0.08 -14.68 2.13
CA GLN A 99 -1.29 -14.80 2.65
C GLN A 99 -2.25 -15.31 1.56
N ILE A 100 -2.12 -14.81 0.33
CA ILE A 100 -2.89 -15.32 -0.81
C ILE A 100 -2.61 -16.81 -1.02
N ASP A 101 -1.34 -17.22 -0.98
CA ASP A 101 -0.95 -18.62 -1.13
C ASP A 101 -1.56 -19.50 -0.01
N ASN A 102 -1.55 -19.02 1.21
CA ASN A 102 -2.14 -19.74 2.35
C ASN A 102 -3.66 -19.88 2.24
N GLU A 103 -4.35 -18.90 1.69
CA GLU A 103 -5.81 -18.98 1.50
C GLU A 103 -6.21 -19.85 0.31
N THR A 104 -5.36 -19.93 -0.70
CA THR A 104 -5.70 -20.58 -1.96
C THR A 104 -5.24 -22.04 -2.04
N LEU A 105 -4.21 -22.44 -1.28
CA LEU A 105 -3.70 -23.82 -1.24
C LEU A 105 -4.26 -24.55 -0.02
N MET A 106 -5.20 -25.45 -0.27
CA MET A 106 -5.86 -26.22 0.80
C MET A 106 -4.98 -27.36 1.32
N LYS A 107 -5.16 -27.71 2.59
CA LYS A 107 -4.47 -28.86 3.22
C LYS A 107 -4.60 -30.13 2.37
N GLY A 108 -3.48 -30.78 2.08
CA GLY A 108 -3.40 -32.02 1.29
C GLY A 108 -3.29 -31.79 -0.21
N GLN A 109 -3.33 -30.55 -0.69
CA GLN A 109 -3.03 -30.25 -2.09
C GLN A 109 -1.51 -30.16 -2.32
N THR A 110 -1.09 -30.48 -3.54
CA THR A 110 0.31 -30.32 -3.96
C THR A 110 0.58 -28.88 -4.38
N PHE A 111 1.84 -28.44 -4.33
CA PHE A 111 2.25 -27.10 -4.72
C PHE A 111 1.93 -26.76 -6.19
N HIS A 112 1.75 -27.74 -7.09
CA HIS A 112 1.25 -27.53 -8.45
C HIS A 112 -0.16 -26.90 -8.51
N LYS A 113 -0.88 -26.85 -7.38
CA LYS A 113 -2.20 -26.21 -7.29
C LYS A 113 -2.11 -24.73 -6.92
N LEU A 114 -0.94 -24.23 -6.50
CA LEU A 114 -0.73 -22.79 -6.34
C LEU A 114 -1.09 -22.08 -7.64
N LYS A 115 -1.76 -20.95 -7.48
CA LYS A 115 -2.25 -20.17 -8.60
C LYS A 115 -1.24 -19.08 -8.97
N GLU A 116 -1.26 -18.71 -10.22
CA GLU A 116 -0.56 -17.51 -10.64
C GLU A 116 -1.16 -16.30 -9.93
N SER A 117 -0.32 -15.42 -9.43
CA SER A 117 -0.73 -14.30 -8.58
C SER A 117 0.07 -13.05 -8.87
N PHE A 118 -0.61 -11.91 -8.74
CA PHE A 118 -0.10 -10.58 -9.04
C PHE A 118 -0.35 -9.68 -7.84
N ASP A 119 0.73 -9.23 -7.21
CA ASP A 119 0.70 -8.18 -6.19
C ASP A 119 0.96 -6.84 -6.88
N ILE A 120 -0.05 -5.98 -6.90
CA ILE A 120 -0.08 -4.73 -7.67
C ILE A 120 -0.19 -3.55 -6.72
N LEU A 121 0.91 -2.85 -6.50
CA LEU A 121 0.95 -1.64 -5.70
C LEU A 121 0.81 -0.39 -6.59
N LEU A 122 -0.27 0.37 -6.38
CA LEU A 122 -0.49 1.68 -6.99
C LEU A 122 0.06 2.77 -6.06
N SER A 123 1.22 3.38 -6.38
CA SER A 123 1.90 4.32 -5.51
C SER A 123 1.80 5.77 -5.98
N THR A 124 1.64 6.69 -5.02
CA THR A 124 1.65 8.13 -5.25
C THR A 124 3.06 8.74 -5.23
N PHE A 125 4.08 7.91 -5.12
CA PHE A 125 5.50 8.24 -5.06
C PHE A 125 6.32 7.24 -5.89
N ASP A 126 7.59 7.52 -6.13
CA ASP A 126 8.50 6.57 -6.78
C ASP A 126 9.13 5.64 -5.74
N PRO A 127 8.73 4.35 -5.68
CA PRO A 127 9.20 3.43 -4.65
C PRO A 127 10.68 3.08 -4.74
N PHE A 128 11.30 3.24 -5.94
CA PHE A 128 12.68 2.81 -6.21
C PHE A 128 13.58 3.93 -6.73
N SER A 129 13.06 5.13 -6.93
CA SER A 129 13.80 6.33 -7.36
C SER A 129 14.45 6.24 -8.75
N TYR A 130 13.99 5.34 -9.64
CA TYR A 130 14.49 5.23 -11.02
C TYR A 130 13.61 5.97 -12.04
N GLY A 131 12.45 6.44 -11.62
CA GLY A 131 11.53 7.22 -12.45
C GLY A 131 10.69 6.40 -13.43
N LEU A 132 10.66 5.06 -13.31
CA LEU A 132 9.78 4.23 -14.14
C LEU A 132 8.32 4.40 -13.72
N ARG A 133 7.41 4.32 -14.70
CA ARG A 133 5.96 4.33 -14.45
C ARG A 133 5.44 2.99 -13.97
N ARG A 134 6.06 1.89 -14.42
CA ARG A 134 5.76 0.51 -14.03
C ARG A 134 7.06 -0.21 -13.73
N TYR A 135 7.16 -0.78 -12.55
CA TYR A 135 8.21 -1.71 -12.15
C TYR A 135 7.58 -3.09 -12.07
N GLN A 136 8.28 -4.09 -12.57
CA GLN A 136 7.91 -5.50 -12.44
C GLN A 136 9.13 -6.28 -12.02
N PHE A 137 9.00 -7.08 -10.97
CA PHE A 137 10.10 -7.86 -10.43
C PHE A 137 9.91 -9.34 -10.72
N HIS A 138 11.04 -9.99 -10.93
CA HIS A 138 11.15 -11.43 -11.12
C HIS A 138 12.40 -11.94 -10.41
N GLN A 139 12.40 -13.20 -10.02
CA GLN A 139 13.53 -13.83 -9.38
C GLN A 139 14.41 -14.51 -10.44
N TYR A 140 15.72 -14.23 -10.38
CA TYR A 140 16.71 -14.80 -11.29
C TYR A 140 17.87 -15.41 -10.51
N GLU A 141 18.56 -16.35 -11.13
CA GLU A 141 19.82 -16.87 -10.61
C GLU A 141 20.92 -15.81 -10.77
N ASP A 142 21.78 -15.68 -9.76
CA ASP A 142 22.77 -14.58 -9.69
C ASP A 142 23.85 -14.67 -10.76
N SER A 143 24.30 -15.88 -11.09
CA SER A 143 25.38 -16.13 -12.05
C SER A 143 24.87 -16.34 -13.49
N ILE A 144 23.63 -16.82 -13.64
CA ILE A 144 22.98 -17.09 -14.92
C ILE A 144 21.77 -16.16 -15.07
N ARG A 145 22.03 -14.95 -15.56
CA ARG A 145 21.03 -13.85 -15.60
C ARG A 145 19.76 -14.15 -16.40
N ASP A 146 19.82 -15.09 -17.34
CA ASP A 146 18.67 -15.51 -18.14
C ASP A 146 17.87 -16.65 -17.49
N LEU A 147 18.38 -17.25 -16.39
CA LEU A 147 17.68 -18.30 -15.66
C LEU A 147 16.72 -17.67 -14.64
N ARG A 148 15.46 -17.61 -15.02
CA ARG A 148 14.38 -17.15 -14.15
C ARG A 148 13.86 -18.30 -13.29
N LEU A 149 13.66 -18.06 -11.99
CA LEU A 149 12.91 -18.95 -11.14
C LEU A 149 11.42 -18.71 -11.41
N ASP A 150 10.76 -19.72 -11.97
CA ASP A 150 9.34 -19.63 -12.33
C ASP A 150 8.46 -19.92 -11.08
N THR A 151 8.17 -18.87 -10.33
CA THR A 151 7.34 -18.94 -9.13
C THR A 151 5.87 -18.75 -9.41
N HIS A 152 5.48 -18.29 -10.61
CA HIS A 152 4.14 -17.81 -10.94
C HIS A 152 3.63 -16.70 -9.97
N SER A 153 4.55 -16.00 -9.30
CA SER A 153 4.29 -14.83 -8.46
C SER A 153 4.90 -13.60 -9.11
N HIS A 154 4.15 -12.50 -9.14
CA HIS A 154 4.52 -11.27 -9.84
C HIS A 154 4.30 -10.07 -8.94
N GLU A 155 5.36 -9.31 -8.67
CA GLU A 155 5.28 -8.06 -7.92
C GLU A 155 5.37 -6.88 -8.88
N LEU A 156 4.30 -6.08 -8.92
CA LEU A 156 4.17 -4.89 -9.76
C LEU A 156 4.01 -3.62 -8.92
N PHE A 157 4.78 -2.61 -9.26
CA PHE A 157 4.67 -1.29 -8.64
C PHE A 157 4.37 -0.25 -9.71
N ILE A 158 3.22 0.37 -9.61
CA ILE A 158 2.79 1.45 -10.50
C ILE A 158 3.09 2.78 -9.83
N ASN A 159 3.99 3.54 -10.42
CA ASN A 159 4.45 4.82 -9.92
C ASN A 159 3.72 5.97 -10.64
N SER A 160 2.80 6.63 -9.95
CA SER A 160 2.05 7.74 -10.54
C SER A 160 2.92 8.98 -10.83
N LYS A 161 4.12 9.07 -10.26
CA LYS A 161 5.09 10.16 -10.50
C LYS A 161 6.14 9.79 -11.54
N GLY A 162 6.13 8.55 -12.02
CA GLY A 162 7.07 8.09 -13.03
C GLY A 162 6.91 8.82 -14.36
N THR A 163 8.04 9.01 -15.03
CA THR A 163 8.09 9.67 -16.34
C THR A 163 8.72 8.80 -17.43
N LYS A 164 9.36 7.69 -17.05
CA LYS A 164 10.09 6.79 -17.93
C LYS A 164 9.33 5.48 -18.16
N GLY A 165 9.69 4.79 -19.21
CA GLY A 165 9.12 3.51 -19.62
C GLY A 165 7.82 3.68 -20.40
N GLU A 166 7.61 2.75 -21.34
CA GLU A 166 6.36 2.68 -22.11
C GLU A 166 5.29 1.96 -21.27
N ILE A 167 4.08 2.43 -21.38
CA ILE A 167 2.90 1.87 -20.69
C ILE A 167 1.69 1.89 -21.64
N SER A 168 0.70 1.08 -21.33
CA SER A 168 -0.57 1.09 -22.07
C SER A 168 -1.28 2.44 -21.93
N ASN A 169 -2.11 2.78 -22.92
CA ASN A 169 -2.97 3.97 -22.83
C ASN A 169 -3.92 3.88 -21.62
N GLY A 170 -4.41 2.70 -21.28
CA GLY A 170 -5.23 2.48 -20.09
C GLY A 170 -4.49 2.81 -18.79
N LEU A 171 -3.24 2.33 -18.64
CA LEU A 171 -2.42 2.61 -17.47
C LEU A 171 -2.05 4.10 -17.37
N ALA A 172 -1.77 4.76 -18.49
CA ALA A 172 -1.58 6.21 -18.52
C ALA A 172 -2.82 6.94 -17.98
N GLY A 173 -4.01 6.49 -18.35
CA GLY A 173 -5.27 7.02 -17.84
C GLY A 173 -5.43 6.83 -16.32
N ILE A 174 -5.08 5.68 -15.78
CA ILE A 174 -5.10 5.43 -14.32
C ILE A 174 -4.14 6.38 -13.60
N ILE A 175 -2.92 6.53 -14.11
CA ILE A 175 -1.92 7.46 -13.55
C ILE A 175 -2.44 8.91 -13.55
N ASP A 176 -3.12 9.32 -14.61
CA ASP A 176 -3.74 10.66 -14.68
C ASP A 176 -4.83 10.82 -13.62
N VAL A 177 -5.68 9.80 -13.41
CA VAL A 177 -6.72 9.82 -12.35
C VAL A 177 -6.09 9.86 -10.96
N MET A 178 -5.04 9.08 -10.69
CA MET A 178 -4.29 9.11 -9.42
C MET A 178 -3.71 10.50 -9.15
N ASN A 179 -3.23 11.20 -10.19
CA ASN A 179 -2.69 12.55 -10.10
C ASN A 179 -3.75 13.65 -10.19
N GLN A 180 -5.04 13.30 -10.26
CA GLN A 180 -6.16 14.23 -10.45
C GLN A 180 -5.98 15.14 -11.70
N LYS A 181 -5.35 14.62 -12.74
CA LYS A 181 -5.15 15.32 -14.01
C LYS A 181 -6.33 15.04 -14.95
N PRO A 182 -7.04 16.08 -15.44
CA PRO A 182 -8.10 15.88 -16.41
C PRO A 182 -7.57 15.20 -17.68
N ASN A 183 -8.17 14.08 -18.07
CA ASN A 183 -7.86 13.39 -19.33
C ASN A 183 -9.15 12.86 -19.96
N GLN A 184 -9.86 13.74 -20.65
CA GLN A 184 -11.10 13.39 -21.33
C GLN A 184 -10.88 12.55 -22.60
N ALA A 185 -9.70 12.60 -23.19
CA ALA A 185 -9.33 11.81 -24.36
C ALA A 185 -9.11 10.32 -24.04
N ASN A 186 -8.80 10.00 -22.77
CA ASN A 186 -8.65 8.62 -22.32
C ASN A 186 -10.01 8.11 -21.79
N PRO A 187 -10.60 7.06 -22.42
CA PRO A 187 -11.92 6.59 -22.03
C PRO A 187 -12.00 6.11 -20.59
N LEU A 188 -10.97 5.36 -20.11
CA LEU A 188 -10.92 4.85 -18.75
C LEU A 188 -10.78 5.99 -17.73
N ALA A 189 -9.84 6.93 -17.97
CA ALA A 189 -9.70 8.10 -17.11
C ALA A 189 -10.98 8.92 -17.03
N SER A 190 -11.60 9.19 -18.18
CA SER A 190 -12.87 9.94 -18.27
C SER A 190 -13.98 9.26 -17.46
N LYS A 191 -14.11 7.93 -17.59
CA LYS A 191 -15.11 7.15 -16.85
C LYS A 191 -14.87 7.23 -15.34
N LEU A 192 -13.65 6.90 -14.89
CA LEU A 192 -13.31 6.90 -13.47
C LEU A 192 -13.46 8.29 -12.84
N MET A 193 -13.03 9.35 -13.53
CA MET A 193 -13.18 10.73 -13.04
C MET A 193 -14.64 11.15 -12.89
N LYS A 194 -15.53 10.73 -13.80
CA LYS A 194 -16.97 11.00 -13.68
C LYS A 194 -17.56 10.31 -12.45
N GLU A 195 -17.19 9.07 -12.19
CA GLU A 195 -17.66 8.33 -11.02
C GLU A 195 -17.15 8.96 -9.72
N ILE A 196 -15.86 9.32 -9.67
CA ILE A 196 -15.25 10.01 -8.53
C ILE A 196 -15.93 11.36 -8.28
N ALA A 197 -16.20 12.12 -9.35
CA ALA A 197 -16.93 13.39 -9.24
C ALA A 197 -18.34 13.19 -8.69
N TYR A 198 -19.06 12.16 -9.13
CA TYR A 198 -20.36 11.79 -8.57
C TYR A 198 -20.26 11.48 -7.07
N TYR A 199 -19.26 10.70 -6.62
CA TYR A 199 -19.07 10.39 -5.19
C TYR A 199 -18.78 11.64 -4.34
N ASN A 200 -18.11 12.62 -4.91
CA ASN A 200 -17.85 13.91 -4.25
C ASN A 200 -19.08 14.84 -4.21
N GLN A 201 -20.04 14.68 -5.12
CA GLN A 201 -21.24 15.50 -5.21
C GLN A 201 -22.42 14.91 -4.43
N ASP A 202 -22.53 13.59 -4.35
CA ASP A 202 -23.56 12.89 -3.61
C ASP A 202 -23.42 13.18 -2.10
N SER A 203 -24.48 13.68 -1.49
CA SER A 203 -24.45 14.17 -0.11
C SER A 203 -24.15 13.07 0.92
N GLU A 204 -24.67 11.85 0.72
CA GLU A 204 -24.46 10.74 1.64
C GLU A 204 -23.02 10.20 1.51
N LYS A 205 -22.56 9.98 0.27
CA LYS A 205 -21.20 9.53 0.00
C LYS A 205 -20.17 10.54 0.50
N ARG A 206 -20.40 11.81 0.24
CA ARG A 206 -19.54 12.89 0.71
C ARG A 206 -19.46 12.93 2.23
N ARG A 207 -20.58 12.73 2.94
CA ARG A 207 -20.56 12.64 4.40
C ARG A 207 -19.68 11.48 4.88
N LYS A 208 -19.80 10.29 4.26
CA LYS A 208 -18.95 9.14 4.60
C LYS A 208 -17.46 9.43 4.39
N LEU A 209 -17.10 10.13 3.31
CA LEU A 209 -15.72 10.55 3.04
C LEU A 209 -15.22 11.51 4.13
N MET A 210 -16.01 12.51 4.50
CA MET A 210 -15.63 13.48 5.53
C MET A 210 -15.50 12.83 6.92
N ASP A 211 -16.42 11.93 7.27
CA ASP A 211 -16.39 11.21 8.55
C ASP A 211 -15.16 10.28 8.65
N TYR A 212 -14.75 9.68 7.53
CA TYR A 212 -13.55 8.85 7.45
C TYR A 212 -12.28 9.69 7.62
N GLU A 213 -12.16 10.80 6.89
CA GLU A 213 -11.04 11.71 7.02
C GLU A 213 -10.91 12.28 8.44
N ALA A 214 -12.02 12.63 9.07
CA ALA A 214 -12.01 13.09 10.45
C ALA A 214 -11.43 12.02 11.40
N ARG A 215 -11.84 10.75 11.24
CA ARG A 215 -11.29 9.63 12.03
C ARG A 215 -9.81 9.41 11.80
N LEU A 216 -9.34 9.47 10.55
CA LEU A 216 -7.90 9.34 10.24
C LEU A 216 -7.07 10.46 10.89
N LEU A 217 -7.57 11.69 10.88
CA LEU A 217 -6.92 12.82 11.53
C LEU A 217 -6.85 12.64 13.06
N ASP A 218 -7.93 12.14 13.68
CA ASP A 218 -7.96 11.84 15.12
C ASP A 218 -6.96 10.73 15.47
N GLU A 219 -6.94 9.61 14.69
CA GLU A 219 -6.01 8.51 14.90
C GLU A 219 -4.55 8.95 14.74
N ARG A 220 -4.27 9.78 13.73
CA ARG A 220 -2.94 10.38 13.52
C ARG A 220 -2.51 11.24 14.69
N SER A 221 -3.40 12.12 15.17
CA SER A 221 -3.14 12.98 16.33
C SER A 221 -2.83 12.16 17.58
N ILE A 222 -3.61 11.10 17.84
CA ILE A 222 -3.38 10.17 18.97
C ILE A 222 -2.03 9.45 18.80
N GLY A 223 -1.71 8.99 17.59
CA GLY A 223 -0.43 8.34 17.29
C GLY A 223 0.77 9.25 17.52
N GLU A 224 0.70 10.49 17.06
CA GLU A 224 1.74 11.50 17.26
C GLU A 224 1.91 11.87 18.75
N GLU A 225 0.82 11.94 19.51
CA GLU A 225 0.85 12.19 20.95
C GLU A 225 1.55 11.03 21.70
N LYS A 226 1.17 9.78 21.39
CA LYS A 226 1.82 8.59 21.97
C LYS A 226 3.30 8.53 21.62
N GLY A 227 3.66 8.81 20.37
CA GLY A 227 5.06 8.84 19.94
C GLY A 227 5.88 9.88 20.72
N ARG A 228 5.36 11.08 20.94
CA ARG A 228 5.99 12.12 21.76
C ARG A 228 6.18 11.69 23.21
N GLN A 229 5.18 11.05 23.80
CA GLN A 229 5.24 10.53 25.17
C GLN A 229 6.29 9.42 25.31
N GLU A 230 6.34 8.48 24.35
CA GLU A 230 7.34 7.41 24.33
C GLU A 230 8.77 7.94 24.17
N GLU A 231 8.97 8.93 23.30
CA GLU A 231 10.26 9.61 23.13
C GLU A 231 10.68 10.34 24.39
N GLY A 232 9.76 11.06 25.03
CA GLY A 232 9.97 11.70 26.32
C GLY A 232 10.42 10.68 27.40
N ASN A 233 9.71 9.56 27.50
CA ASN A 233 10.03 8.50 28.45
C ASN A 233 11.40 7.84 28.14
N ARG A 234 11.75 7.65 26.85
CA ARG A 234 13.06 7.15 26.43
C ARG A 234 14.17 8.09 26.81
N ASN A 235 13.99 9.40 26.61
CA ASN A 235 14.95 10.42 26.98
C ASN A 235 15.20 10.47 28.49
N VAL A 236 14.12 10.43 29.31
CA VAL A 236 14.22 10.33 30.77
C VAL A 236 14.97 9.07 31.21
N ARG A 237 14.67 7.91 30.58
CA ARG A 237 15.35 6.65 30.86
C ARG A 237 16.85 6.71 30.54
N ASN A 238 17.22 7.33 29.41
CA ASN A 238 18.62 7.51 28.99
C ASN A 238 19.36 8.44 29.98
N ILE A 239 18.72 9.53 30.44
CA ILE A 239 19.28 10.41 31.45
C ILE A 239 19.52 9.65 32.77
N ILE A 240 18.57 8.83 33.22
CA ILE A 240 18.72 8.02 34.44
C ILE A 240 19.87 7.03 34.31
N ILE A 241 20.02 6.37 33.14
CA ILE A 241 21.15 5.45 32.89
C ILE A 241 22.47 6.19 32.92
N ALA A 242 22.57 7.36 32.28
CA ALA A 242 23.77 8.18 32.30
C ALA A 242 24.14 8.66 33.73
N PHE A 243 23.15 9.07 34.52
CA PHE A 243 23.35 9.43 35.93
C PHE A 243 23.83 8.26 36.80
N LYS A 244 23.32 7.05 36.57
CA LYS A 244 23.74 5.84 37.28
C LYS A 244 25.19 5.46 36.89
N ALA A 245 25.56 5.58 35.61
CA ALA A 245 26.90 5.34 35.12
C ALA A 245 27.92 6.34 35.76
N ASN A 246 27.61 7.64 35.77
CA ASN A 246 28.44 8.66 36.39
C ASN A 246 28.59 8.48 37.92
N LYS A 247 27.52 8.03 38.62
CA LYS A 247 27.61 7.69 40.04
C LYS A 247 28.49 6.45 40.26
N ALA A 248 28.51 5.50 39.36
CA ALA A 248 29.43 4.36 39.45
C ALA A 248 30.89 4.79 39.26
N GLU A 249 31.20 5.67 38.29
CA GLU A 249 32.55 6.25 38.12
C GLU A 249 32.99 7.05 39.34
N THR A 250 32.17 7.90 39.90
CA THR A 250 32.48 8.65 41.12
C THR A 250 32.68 7.71 42.32
N SER A 251 31.94 6.65 42.43
CA SER A 251 32.12 5.62 43.47
C SER A 251 33.45 4.91 43.36
N TYR A 252 33.91 4.57 42.14
CA TYR A 252 35.22 3.98 41.89
C TYR A 252 36.36 4.94 42.24
N ILE A 253 36.23 6.21 41.93
CA ILE A 253 37.24 7.24 42.28
C ILE A 253 37.35 7.41 43.79
N PHE A 254 36.23 7.41 44.52
CA PHE A 254 36.22 7.48 45.99
C PHE A 254 36.83 6.24 46.65
N GLN A 255 36.65 5.03 46.09
CA GLN A 255 37.32 3.82 46.57
C GLN A 255 38.84 3.85 46.33
N PHE A 256 39.28 4.37 45.20
CA PHE A 256 40.72 4.52 44.88
C PHE A 256 41.43 5.55 45.77
N LEU A 257 40.72 6.62 46.15
CA LEU A 257 41.26 7.65 47.05
C LEU A 257 41.31 7.19 48.51
N LYS A 258 40.44 6.28 48.96
CA LYS A 258 40.44 5.69 50.31
C LYS A 258 41.56 4.65 50.53
N LEU A 259 42.20 4.15 49.48
CA LEU A 259 43.28 3.20 49.56
C LEU A 259 44.68 3.86 49.61
N ARG A 260 44.74 5.21 49.65
CA ARG A 260 46.00 6.00 49.73
C ARG A 260 46.10 6.87 50.99
N THR A 261 45.27 6.67 52.00
CA THR A 261 45.41 7.18 53.34
C THR A 261 45.56 6.01 54.33
#